data_1d2dea02b3ee33811f0b8e58efb45e42
#
_entry.id   1d2dea02b3ee33811f0b8e58efb45e42
#
_cell.length_a   1.000
_cell.length_b   1.000
_cell.length_c   1.000
_cell.angle_alpha   90.00
_cell.angle_beta   90.00
_cell.angle_gamma   90.00
#
_symmetry.space_group_name_H-M   'P 1'
#
loop_
_entity.id
_entity.type
_entity.pdbx_description
1 polymer ?
#
loop_
_entity_poly.entity_id
_entity_poly.type
_entity_poly.pdbx_seq_one_letter_code
_entity_poly.pdbx_strand_id
1 'polypeptide(L)'
;SGNWSVTVPASAVSALGEATYSVTASVTNAQGNSSTASHNVQVNTALPGVTINVVASDDIINAAEAGAGQSISGQVTGAAAGDTVTVTLGGKTYTATVQGNLSWSVDVPAADIQAIGNGDLTVNASVTNGVGNTGSGSRDITIDANLPGLRVDTVAGDDVVNSIEHSQALVITG
;
A
#
# COMPACT_ATOMS: atom_id res chain seq x y z
N SER A 1 1.42 -49.30 16.67
CA SER A 1 0.98 -48.47 15.53
C SER A 1 2.22 -48.06 14.77
N GLY A 2 2.27 -48.36 13.47
CA GLY A 2 3.37 -47.95 12.59
C GLY A 2 3.10 -46.56 12.01
N ASN A 3 4.15 -45.75 11.89
CA ASN A 3 4.10 -44.49 11.13
C ASN A 3 4.29 -44.79 9.64
N TRP A 4 3.65 -44.01 8.78
CA TRP A 4 3.84 -44.06 7.34
C TRP A 4 3.94 -42.64 6.77
N SER A 5 4.59 -42.49 5.64
CA SER A 5 4.67 -41.25 4.90
C SER A 5 4.73 -41.51 3.40
N VAL A 6 4.16 -40.59 2.63
CA VAL A 6 4.23 -40.58 1.16
C VAL A 6 4.59 -39.18 0.71
N THR A 7 5.56 -39.06 -0.20
CA THR A 7 5.91 -37.77 -0.82
C THR A 7 5.15 -37.63 -2.13
N VAL A 8 4.34 -36.58 -2.23
CA VAL A 8 3.68 -36.17 -3.49
C VAL A 8 4.62 -35.20 -4.21
N PRO A 9 5.06 -35.47 -5.44
CA PRO A 9 5.98 -34.58 -6.14
C PRO A 9 5.33 -33.23 -6.46
N ALA A 10 6.13 -32.16 -6.46
CA ALA A 10 5.66 -30.79 -6.72
C ALA A 10 4.87 -30.65 -8.02
N SER A 11 5.26 -31.41 -9.08
CA SER A 11 4.54 -31.42 -10.36
C SER A 11 3.10 -31.97 -10.25
N ALA A 12 2.85 -32.90 -9.34
CA ALA A 12 1.51 -33.41 -9.09
C ALA A 12 0.69 -32.42 -8.23
N VAL A 13 1.32 -31.75 -7.26
CA VAL A 13 0.64 -30.73 -6.45
C VAL A 13 0.28 -29.51 -7.29
N SER A 14 1.18 -29.04 -8.17
CA SER A 14 0.94 -27.88 -9.06
C SER A 14 -0.12 -28.13 -10.13
N ALA A 15 -0.45 -29.39 -10.43
CA ALA A 15 -1.51 -29.77 -11.35
C ALA A 15 -2.91 -29.74 -10.70
N LEU A 16 -3.00 -29.58 -9.37
CA LEU A 16 -4.27 -29.46 -8.66
C LEU A 16 -4.84 -28.06 -8.87
N GLY A 17 -6.11 -27.98 -9.24
CA GLY A 17 -6.85 -26.70 -9.29
C GLY A 17 -7.36 -26.27 -7.91
N GLU A 18 -7.97 -25.10 -7.86
CA GLU A 18 -8.64 -24.54 -6.68
C GLU A 18 -9.83 -25.45 -6.27
N ALA A 19 -9.66 -26.27 -5.24
CA ALA A 19 -10.70 -27.17 -4.75
C ALA A 19 -10.33 -27.76 -3.37
N THR A 20 -11.31 -28.43 -2.78
CA THR A 20 -11.07 -29.32 -1.63
C THR A 20 -10.91 -30.75 -2.13
N TYR A 21 -9.78 -31.35 -1.83
CA TYR A 21 -9.42 -32.72 -2.18
C TYR A 21 -9.48 -33.61 -0.94
N SER A 22 -10.01 -34.84 -1.11
CA SER A 22 -9.97 -35.87 -0.07
C SER A 22 -8.75 -36.77 -0.28
N VAL A 23 -7.81 -36.71 0.67
CA VAL A 23 -6.70 -37.66 0.71
C VAL A 23 -7.15 -38.89 1.47
N THR A 24 -7.08 -40.05 0.84
CA THR A 24 -7.53 -41.33 1.41
C THR A 24 -6.35 -42.29 1.52
N ALA A 25 -6.20 -42.89 2.69
CA ALA A 25 -5.24 -43.96 2.94
C ALA A 25 -5.98 -45.25 3.32
N SER A 26 -5.51 -46.38 2.81
CA SER A 26 -6.01 -47.66 3.18
C SER A 26 -4.89 -48.63 3.56
N VAL A 27 -5.17 -49.53 4.48
CA VAL A 27 -4.27 -50.61 4.87
C VAL A 27 -5.04 -51.93 4.95
N THR A 28 -4.43 -52.99 4.45
CA THR A 28 -4.97 -54.32 4.52
C THR A 28 -3.97 -55.23 5.26
N ASN A 29 -4.43 -55.99 6.24
CA ASN A 29 -3.57 -56.95 6.99
C ASN A 29 -3.44 -58.28 6.24
N ALA A 30 -2.58 -59.15 6.73
CA ALA A 30 -2.30 -60.44 6.13
C ALA A 30 -3.53 -61.39 6.07
N GLN A 31 -4.56 -61.14 6.89
CA GLN A 31 -5.81 -61.87 6.93
C GLN A 31 -6.88 -61.32 5.97
N GLY A 32 -6.56 -60.26 5.20
CA GLY A 32 -7.46 -59.63 4.24
C GLY A 32 -8.39 -58.58 4.83
N ASN A 33 -8.26 -58.23 6.13
CA ASN A 33 -9.06 -57.14 6.75
C ASN A 33 -8.48 -55.76 6.38
N SER A 34 -9.36 -54.87 5.88
CA SER A 34 -8.96 -53.54 5.47
C SER A 34 -9.52 -52.46 6.36
N SER A 35 -8.75 -51.37 6.53
CA SER A 35 -9.18 -50.12 7.15
C SER A 35 -8.82 -48.95 6.26
N THR A 36 -9.68 -47.93 6.25
CA THR A 36 -9.52 -46.73 5.44
C THR A 36 -9.71 -45.49 6.30
N ALA A 37 -8.88 -44.47 6.07
CA ALA A 37 -9.01 -43.14 6.68
C ALA A 37 -8.90 -42.08 5.58
N SER A 38 -9.58 -40.95 5.77
CA SER A 38 -9.51 -39.80 4.85
C SER A 38 -9.35 -38.50 5.60
N HIS A 39 -8.73 -37.53 4.92
CA HIS A 39 -8.56 -36.17 5.40
C HIS A 39 -8.71 -35.19 4.23
N ASN A 40 -9.45 -34.09 4.44
CA ASN A 40 -9.65 -33.07 3.40
C ASN A 40 -8.53 -32.05 3.42
N VAL A 41 -8.01 -31.71 2.25
CA VAL A 41 -6.99 -30.67 2.01
C VAL A 41 -7.56 -29.69 1.01
N GLN A 42 -7.55 -28.42 1.35
CA GLN A 42 -7.95 -27.34 0.44
C GLN A 42 -6.73 -26.84 -0.33
N VAL A 43 -6.87 -26.74 -1.65
CA VAL A 43 -5.94 -26.00 -2.53
C VAL A 43 -6.55 -24.63 -2.77
N ASN A 44 -5.85 -23.59 -2.35
CA ASN A 44 -6.21 -22.18 -2.58
C ASN A 44 -4.92 -21.41 -2.84
N THR A 45 -4.69 -21.07 -4.11
CA THR A 45 -3.50 -20.35 -4.58
C THR A 45 -3.84 -18.94 -5.06
N ALA A 46 -5.11 -18.53 -4.96
CA ALA A 46 -5.57 -17.22 -5.38
C ALA A 46 -4.89 -16.12 -4.55
N LEU A 47 -4.22 -15.20 -5.23
CA LEU A 47 -3.59 -14.06 -4.59
C LEU A 47 -4.64 -12.99 -4.28
N PRO A 48 -4.57 -12.34 -3.11
CA PRO A 48 -5.37 -11.16 -2.84
C PRO A 48 -4.93 -9.99 -3.74
N GLY A 49 -5.87 -9.12 -4.12
CA GLY A 49 -5.56 -7.87 -4.81
C GLY A 49 -5.46 -6.70 -3.83
N VAL A 50 -4.59 -5.73 -4.13
CA VAL A 50 -4.48 -4.47 -3.40
C VAL A 50 -4.49 -3.32 -4.39
N THR A 51 -5.33 -2.32 -4.14
CA THR A 51 -5.34 -1.06 -4.88
C THR A 51 -5.00 0.10 -3.96
N ILE A 52 -4.40 1.15 -4.53
CA ILE A 52 -4.08 2.40 -3.83
C ILE A 52 -4.84 3.52 -4.55
N ASN A 53 -5.63 4.28 -3.80
CA ASN A 53 -6.36 5.43 -4.31
C ASN A 53 -5.40 6.58 -4.67
N VAL A 54 -5.90 7.57 -5.40
CA VAL A 54 -5.18 8.82 -5.66
C VAL A 54 -4.77 9.44 -4.33
N VAL A 55 -3.49 9.80 -4.21
CA VAL A 55 -2.90 10.46 -3.04
C VAL A 55 -2.96 11.97 -3.26
N ALA A 56 -3.21 12.75 -2.23
CA ALA A 56 -3.26 14.22 -2.29
C ALA A 56 -4.20 14.78 -3.39
N SER A 57 -5.17 13.99 -3.85
CA SER A 57 -6.14 14.27 -4.93
C SER A 57 -5.62 14.21 -6.38
N ASP A 58 -4.32 14.28 -6.63
CA ASP A 58 -3.70 14.34 -7.95
C ASP A 58 -2.36 13.58 -8.06
N ASP A 59 -1.97 12.86 -7.01
CA ASP A 59 -0.69 12.16 -6.86
C ASP A 59 0.53 13.10 -6.76
N ILE A 60 0.32 14.40 -6.50
CA ILE A 60 1.36 15.38 -6.27
C ILE A 60 1.20 15.96 -4.86
N ILE A 61 2.15 15.70 -3.99
CA ILE A 61 2.18 16.26 -2.64
C ILE A 61 2.88 17.61 -2.67
N ASN A 62 2.12 18.70 -2.64
CA ASN A 62 2.62 20.07 -2.61
C ASN A 62 3.11 20.50 -1.20
N ALA A 63 3.64 21.71 -1.05
CA ALA A 63 4.20 22.21 0.20
C ALA A 63 3.19 22.23 1.37
N ALA A 64 1.92 22.58 1.11
CA ALA A 64 0.88 22.62 2.13
C ALA A 64 0.50 21.21 2.59
N GLU A 65 0.37 20.29 1.66
CA GLU A 65 0.05 18.87 1.90
C GLU A 65 1.20 18.14 2.59
N ALA A 66 2.46 18.43 2.20
CA ALA A 66 3.64 17.92 2.89
C ALA A 66 3.71 18.39 4.35
N GLY A 67 3.24 19.62 4.61
CA GLY A 67 3.17 20.19 5.96
C GLY A 67 2.03 19.64 6.82
N ALA A 68 0.97 19.10 6.21
CA ALA A 68 -0.19 18.53 6.89
C ALA A 68 -0.07 17.02 7.17
N GLY A 69 0.81 16.32 6.45
CA GLY A 69 0.81 14.86 6.36
C GLY A 69 -0.22 14.35 5.34
N GLN A 70 -0.17 13.06 5.02
CA GLN A 70 -1.04 12.45 4.02
C GLN A 70 -1.70 11.18 4.51
N SER A 71 -2.96 10.97 4.14
CA SER A 71 -3.63 9.68 4.31
C SER A 71 -3.57 8.90 3.00
N ILE A 72 -2.96 7.73 3.04
CA ILE A 72 -2.90 6.79 1.91
C ILE A 72 -3.94 5.72 2.16
N SER A 73 -4.79 5.48 1.17
CA SER A 73 -5.92 4.55 1.30
C SER A 73 -6.11 3.70 0.05
N GLY A 74 -6.94 2.67 0.18
CA GLY A 74 -7.27 1.80 -0.95
C GLY A 74 -8.28 0.71 -0.61
N GLN A 75 -8.35 -0.29 -1.48
CA GLN A 75 -9.22 -1.45 -1.36
C GLN A 75 -8.41 -2.73 -1.49
N VAL A 76 -8.93 -3.81 -0.90
CA VAL A 76 -8.39 -5.16 -1.10
C VAL A 76 -9.48 -6.08 -1.65
N THR A 77 -9.06 -7.14 -2.35
CA THR A 77 -9.91 -8.25 -2.78
C THR A 77 -9.25 -9.56 -2.38
N GLY A 78 -10.03 -10.60 -2.08
CA GLY A 78 -9.46 -11.90 -1.68
C GLY A 78 -8.75 -11.91 -0.33
N ALA A 79 -8.90 -10.86 0.47
CA ALA A 79 -8.51 -10.73 1.87
C ALA A 79 -9.76 -10.50 2.73
N ALA A 80 -9.64 -10.58 4.05
CA ALA A 80 -10.73 -10.44 5.00
C ALA A 80 -10.58 -9.18 5.87
N ALA A 81 -11.69 -8.71 6.44
CA ALA A 81 -11.65 -7.70 7.49
C ALA A 81 -10.79 -8.20 8.67
N GLY A 82 -9.90 -7.34 9.15
CA GLY A 82 -8.93 -7.66 10.19
C GLY A 82 -7.55 -8.05 9.65
N ASP A 83 -7.40 -8.41 8.36
CA ASP A 83 -6.09 -8.64 7.75
C ASP A 83 -5.27 -7.33 7.75
N THR A 84 -3.95 -7.46 7.72
CA THR A 84 -3.04 -6.32 7.76
C THR A 84 -2.52 -5.98 6.37
N VAL A 85 -2.70 -4.73 5.96
CA VAL A 85 -2.03 -4.13 4.79
C VAL A 85 -0.74 -3.49 5.25
N THR A 86 0.37 -3.83 4.60
CA THR A 86 1.67 -3.20 4.81
C THR A 86 1.93 -2.22 3.67
N VAL A 87 2.18 -0.95 4.01
CA VAL A 87 2.44 0.14 3.05
C VAL A 87 3.87 0.62 3.21
N THR A 88 4.59 0.79 2.10
CA THR A 88 5.95 1.36 2.11
C THR A 88 6.02 2.60 1.25
N LEU A 89 6.66 3.63 1.77
CA LEU A 89 6.90 4.91 1.09
C LEU A 89 8.24 5.49 1.58
N GLY A 90 9.11 5.85 0.65
CA GLY A 90 10.40 6.48 0.96
C GLY A 90 11.28 5.68 1.92
N GLY A 91 11.21 4.34 1.86
CA GLY A 91 11.93 3.42 2.76
C GLY A 91 11.33 3.24 4.14
N LYS A 92 10.22 3.91 4.46
CA LYS A 92 9.44 3.72 5.70
C LYS A 92 8.29 2.75 5.49
N THR A 93 7.89 2.07 6.55
CA THR A 93 6.81 1.09 6.54
C THR A 93 5.70 1.53 7.50
N TYR A 94 4.47 1.44 7.02
CA TYR A 94 3.24 1.71 7.76
C TYR A 94 2.32 0.51 7.66
N THR A 95 1.41 0.36 8.62
CA THR A 95 0.44 -0.74 8.62
C THR A 95 -0.98 -0.20 8.78
N ALA A 96 -1.92 -0.80 8.05
CA ALA A 96 -3.34 -0.54 8.16
C ALA A 96 -4.09 -1.85 8.36
N THR A 97 -5.25 -1.78 9.01
CA THR A 97 -6.16 -2.93 9.14
C THR A 97 -7.26 -2.84 8.08
N VAL A 98 -7.51 -3.95 7.39
CA VAL A 98 -8.63 -4.08 6.45
C VAL A 98 -9.96 -3.94 7.20
N GLN A 99 -10.80 -3.02 6.75
CA GLN A 99 -12.11 -2.74 7.33
C GLN A 99 -13.18 -3.72 6.81
N GLY A 100 -14.37 -3.69 7.41
CA GLY A 100 -15.49 -4.56 7.01
C GLY A 100 -16.00 -4.36 5.58
N ASN A 101 -15.73 -3.20 4.97
CA ASN A 101 -16.02 -2.87 3.57
C ASN A 101 -14.83 -3.14 2.63
N LEU A 102 -13.81 -3.85 3.11
CA LEU A 102 -12.56 -4.17 2.42
C LEU A 102 -11.70 -2.94 2.07
N SER A 103 -11.97 -1.78 2.63
CA SER A 103 -11.09 -0.62 2.54
C SER A 103 -9.96 -0.69 3.58
N TRP A 104 -8.91 0.07 3.31
CA TRP A 104 -7.82 0.31 4.26
C TRP A 104 -7.33 1.75 4.14
N SER A 105 -6.77 2.29 5.21
CA SER A 105 -6.09 3.58 5.20
C SER A 105 -4.99 3.63 6.25
N VAL A 106 -3.96 4.43 5.98
CA VAL A 106 -2.84 4.70 6.87
C VAL A 106 -2.47 6.17 6.77
N ASP A 107 -2.15 6.79 7.90
CA ASP A 107 -1.69 8.17 7.93
C ASP A 107 -0.15 8.20 7.91
N VAL A 108 0.40 8.98 6.98
CA VAL A 108 1.83 9.29 6.86
C VAL A 108 2.06 10.66 7.48
N PRO A 109 2.81 10.75 8.60
CA PRO A 109 3.06 12.02 9.27
C PRO A 109 3.81 13.03 8.38
N ALA A 110 3.53 14.33 8.56
CA ALA A 110 4.23 15.41 7.86
C ALA A 110 5.76 15.32 8.00
N ALA A 111 6.25 14.98 9.19
CA ALA A 111 7.69 14.81 9.44
C ALA A 111 8.32 13.72 8.56
N ASP A 112 7.57 12.66 8.22
CA ASP A 112 8.04 11.59 7.37
C ASP A 112 8.11 12.03 5.91
N ILE A 113 7.09 12.74 5.42
CA ILE A 113 7.06 13.31 4.07
C ILE A 113 8.20 14.31 3.87
N GLN A 114 8.39 15.21 4.83
CA GLN A 114 9.46 16.20 4.81
C GLN A 114 10.86 15.54 4.83
N ALA A 115 11.03 14.45 5.58
CA ALA A 115 12.28 13.70 5.62
C ALA A 115 12.61 12.97 4.32
N ILE A 116 11.60 12.55 3.57
CA ILE A 116 11.75 11.96 2.24
C ILE A 116 12.26 13.02 1.25
N GLY A 117 11.70 14.24 1.30
CA GLY A 117 12.06 15.35 0.41
C GLY A 117 11.39 15.26 -0.97
N ASN A 118 11.71 16.24 -1.84
CA ASN A 118 11.12 16.34 -3.18
C ASN A 118 11.62 15.25 -4.13
N GLY A 119 10.75 14.76 -5.01
CA GLY A 119 11.07 13.77 -6.05
C GLY A 119 9.92 12.81 -6.36
N ASP A 120 10.14 11.99 -7.37
CA ASP A 120 9.21 10.92 -7.76
C ASP A 120 9.42 9.70 -6.87
N LEU A 121 8.33 9.09 -6.43
CA LEU A 121 8.30 7.99 -5.49
C LEU A 121 7.22 6.98 -5.89
N THR A 122 7.40 5.74 -5.47
CA THR A 122 6.37 4.71 -5.58
C THR A 122 5.89 4.32 -4.19
N VAL A 123 4.59 4.43 -3.96
CA VAL A 123 3.89 3.81 -2.83
C VAL A 123 3.68 2.35 -3.17
N ASN A 124 4.10 1.44 -2.29
CA ASN A 124 3.79 0.01 -2.43
C ASN A 124 2.90 -0.42 -1.27
N ALA A 125 1.92 -1.26 -1.57
CA ALA A 125 1.05 -1.87 -0.57
C ALA A 125 0.96 -3.37 -0.79
N SER A 126 0.92 -4.15 0.29
CA SER A 126 0.76 -5.61 0.23
C SER A 126 -0.16 -6.09 1.34
N VAL A 127 -0.88 -7.19 1.08
CA VAL A 127 -1.71 -7.89 2.07
C VAL A 127 -1.50 -9.40 1.95
N THR A 128 -1.47 -10.08 3.09
CA THR A 128 -1.46 -11.55 3.15
C THR A 128 -2.82 -12.01 3.67
N ASN A 129 -3.49 -12.89 2.92
CA ASN A 129 -4.79 -13.41 3.33
C ASN A 129 -4.66 -14.55 4.36
N GLY A 130 -5.79 -14.99 4.92
CA GLY A 130 -5.84 -15.99 5.99
C GLY A 130 -5.28 -17.38 5.63
N VAL A 131 -5.03 -17.67 4.34
CA VAL A 131 -4.38 -18.93 3.88
C VAL A 131 -2.90 -18.77 3.56
N GLY A 132 -2.34 -17.56 3.74
CA GLY A 132 -0.92 -17.27 3.57
C GLY A 132 -0.51 -16.79 2.18
N ASN A 133 -1.45 -16.52 1.26
CA ASN A 133 -1.15 -15.94 -0.05
C ASN A 133 -1.00 -14.42 0.08
N THR A 134 0.05 -13.87 -0.55
CA THR A 134 0.34 -12.43 -0.52
C THR A 134 0.14 -11.81 -1.89
N GLY A 135 -0.60 -10.70 -1.92
CA GLY A 135 -0.75 -9.84 -3.09
C GLY A 135 -0.25 -8.44 -2.82
N SER A 136 0.04 -7.69 -3.88
CA SER A 136 0.57 -6.33 -3.78
C SER A 136 0.02 -5.43 -4.88
N GLY A 137 0.11 -4.11 -4.64
CA GLY A 137 -0.19 -3.06 -5.58
C GLY A 137 0.76 -1.89 -5.38
N SER A 138 0.89 -1.03 -6.38
CA SER A 138 1.75 0.14 -6.33
C SER A 138 1.07 1.35 -6.97
N ARG A 139 1.53 2.56 -6.58
CA ARG A 139 1.12 3.83 -7.15
C ARG A 139 2.29 4.79 -7.15
N ASP A 140 2.54 5.43 -8.28
CA ASP A 140 3.55 6.47 -8.40
C ASP A 140 2.97 7.80 -7.95
N ILE A 141 3.77 8.56 -7.19
CA ILE A 141 3.46 9.90 -6.68
C ILE A 141 4.68 10.80 -6.82
N THR A 142 4.46 12.10 -6.78
CA THR A 142 5.55 13.09 -6.73
C THR A 142 5.44 13.94 -5.48
N ILE A 143 6.53 14.24 -4.80
CA ILE A 143 6.59 15.28 -3.78
C ILE A 143 7.25 16.51 -4.43
N ASP A 144 6.51 17.62 -4.52
CA ASP A 144 7.03 18.93 -4.94
C ASP A 144 6.59 20.00 -3.94
N ALA A 145 7.36 20.13 -2.88
CA ALA A 145 7.16 21.12 -1.82
C ALA A 145 7.94 22.44 -2.05
N ASN A 146 8.42 22.66 -3.29
CA ASN A 146 9.10 23.91 -3.61
C ASN A 146 8.08 25.06 -3.64
N LEU A 147 8.40 26.14 -2.96
CA LEU A 147 7.62 27.38 -3.04
C LEU A 147 8.20 28.28 -4.14
N PRO A 148 7.35 28.91 -4.95
CA PRO A 148 7.82 29.92 -5.89
C PRO A 148 8.42 31.11 -5.12
N GLY A 149 9.55 31.61 -5.58
CA GLY A 149 10.14 32.84 -5.07
C GLY A 149 9.32 34.05 -5.48
N LEU A 150 8.96 34.91 -4.53
CA LEU A 150 8.33 36.20 -4.78
C LEU A 150 8.99 37.24 -3.90
N ARG A 151 9.33 38.37 -4.47
CA ARG A 151 9.81 39.55 -3.75
C ARG A 151 9.10 40.80 -4.25
N VAL A 152 9.14 41.84 -3.48
CA VAL A 152 8.78 43.21 -3.90
C VAL A 152 10.04 44.03 -3.75
N ASP A 153 10.43 44.77 -4.78
CA ASP A 153 11.55 45.67 -4.75
C ASP A 153 11.19 46.92 -3.94
N THR A 154 12.22 47.75 -3.57
CA THR A 154 12.03 49.03 -2.91
C THR A 154 11.05 49.90 -3.66
N VAL A 155 10.02 50.35 -2.98
CA VAL A 155 8.96 51.19 -3.51
C VAL A 155 9.38 52.66 -3.42
N ALA A 156 9.08 53.48 -4.41
CA ALA A 156 9.45 54.94 -4.45
C ALA A 156 10.95 55.19 -4.33
N GLY A 157 11.81 54.13 -4.40
CA GLY A 157 13.26 54.25 -4.29
C GLY A 157 13.80 54.17 -2.87
N ASP A 158 13.01 54.47 -1.84
CA ASP A 158 13.39 54.48 -0.43
C ASP A 158 12.30 53.94 0.52
N ASP A 159 11.26 53.32 0.00
CA ASP A 159 10.07 52.85 0.72
C ASP A 159 9.24 53.97 1.40
N VAL A 160 9.44 55.22 0.97
CA VAL A 160 8.68 56.37 1.45
C VAL A 160 8.07 57.12 0.28
N VAL A 161 6.74 57.20 0.20
CA VAL A 161 6.04 58.01 -0.80
C VAL A 161 5.98 59.45 -0.29
N ASN A 162 6.87 60.33 -0.81
CA ASN A 162 6.92 61.73 -0.43
C ASN A 162 5.85 62.59 -1.17
N SER A 163 5.78 63.89 -0.87
CA SER A 163 4.73 64.79 -1.43
C SER A 163 4.77 64.94 -2.97
N ILE A 164 5.90 64.72 -3.58
CA ILE A 164 6.07 64.79 -5.04
C ILE A 164 5.56 63.47 -5.66
N GLU A 165 5.99 62.35 -5.12
CA GLU A 165 5.63 61.00 -5.58
C GLU A 165 4.18 60.70 -5.32
N HIS A 166 3.56 61.20 -4.26
CA HIS A 166 2.13 61.06 -3.96
C HIS A 166 1.23 61.62 -5.03
N SER A 167 1.74 62.54 -5.86
CA SER A 167 0.98 63.10 -7.00
C SER A 167 1.21 62.41 -8.33
N GLN A 168 1.98 61.34 -8.38
CA GLN A 168 2.35 60.57 -9.57
C GLN A 168 1.92 59.12 -9.47
N ALA A 169 1.93 58.42 -10.60
CA ALA A 169 1.71 57.00 -10.61
C ALA A 169 2.92 56.29 -9.98
N LEU A 170 2.66 55.37 -9.04
CA LEU A 170 3.66 54.56 -8.40
C LEU A 170 3.75 53.20 -9.12
N VAL A 171 4.96 52.82 -9.50
CA VAL A 171 5.24 51.50 -10.08
C VAL A 171 5.83 50.61 -8.97
N ILE A 172 5.22 49.47 -8.74
CA ILE A 172 5.71 48.46 -7.84
C ILE A 172 6.30 47.34 -8.68
N THR A 173 7.54 46.95 -8.39
CA THR A 173 8.29 45.88 -9.10
C THR A 173 8.76 44.78 -8.14
N GLY A 174 9.17 43.64 -8.71
CA GLY A 174 9.72 42.53 -7.96
C GLY A 174 10.34 41.47 -8.86
#